data_cbcd3dbe99af4cdb813116cee0fd5c5e
#
_entry.id   cbcd3dbe99af4cdb813116cee0fd5c5e
#
_cell.length_a   1.000
_cell.length_b   1.000
_cell.length_c   1.000
_cell.angle_alpha   90.00
_cell.angle_beta   90.00
_cell.angle_gamma   90.00
#
_symmetry.space_group_name_H-M   'P 1'
#
loop_
_entity.id
_entity.type
_entity.pdbx_description
1 polymer ?
#
loop_
_entity_poly.entity_id
_entity_poly.type
_entity_poly.pdbx_seq_one_letter_code
_entity_poly.pdbx_strand_id
1 'polypeptide(L)'
;MNDKKYHEYKREELEVGMTVVEPIQIVYGWRRIFRYPIWKKTKIKAMTPKKMKITLENGYVIEVKKDLYKEKTGLFEFDHSMERETAVAIAIQDAWKYQNAISALHFENLNDDNICAVTEKLKEVIDLAKGEEE
;
A
#
# COMPACT_ATOMS: atom_id res chain seq x y z
N MET A 1 -8.47 15.44 -7.56
CA MET A 1 -8.05 14.67 -6.62
C MET A 1 -9.05 14.26 -5.67
N ASN A 2 -9.17 13.06 -5.40
CA ASN A 2 -10.15 12.51 -4.67
C ASN A 2 -9.76 12.07 -3.40
N ASP A 3 -8.96 12.84 -2.75
CA ASP A 3 -8.43 12.58 -1.50
C ASP A 3 -9.44 12.44 -0.45
N LYS A 4 -10.66 12.85 -0.71
CA LYS A 4 -11.69 12.79 0.29
C LYS A 4 -12.59 11.59 0.15
N LYS A 5 -12.14 10.58 -0.57
CA LYS A 5 -12.89 9.36 -0.72
C LYS A 5 -13.18 8.68 0.60
N TYR A 6 -12.26 8.77 1.55
CA TYR A 6 -12.41 8.16 2.86
C TYR A 6 -12.38 9.21 3.94
N HIS A 7 -13.02 8.92 5.06
CA HIS A 7 -13.07 9.84 6.19
C HIS A 7 -11.76 9.78 6.98
N GLU A 8 -11.06 10.89 7.02
CA GLU A 8 -9.87 11.02 7.87
C GLU A 8 -10.36 11.55 9.21
N TYR A 9 -10.02 10.87 10.29
CA TYR A 9 -10.47 11.28 11.62
C TYR A 9 -9.84 12.59 12.03
N LYS A 10 -10.64 13.41 12.70
CA LYS A 10 -10.14 14.59 13.36
C LYS A 10 -9.62 14.17 14.73
N ARG A 11 -8.71 14.97 15.27
CA ARG A 11 -8.10 14.65 16.57
C ARG A 11 -9.18 14.39 17.64
N GLU A 12 -10.22 15.20 17.64
CA GLU A 12 -11.28 15.08 18.63
C GLU A 12 -12.07 13.78 18.54
N GLU A 13 -12.06 13.17 17.39
CA GLU A 13 -12.81 11.94 17.18
C GLU A 13 -12.08 10.68 17.69
N LEU A 14 -10.81 10.82 18.00
CA LEU A 14 -9.99 9.67 18.36
C LEU A 14 -10.10 9.30 19.83
N GLU A 15 -10.10 7.99 20.12
CA GLU A 15 -10.16 7.48 21.47
C GLU A 15 -9.30 6.24 21.61
N VAL A 16 -8.77 6.01 22.81
CA VAL A 16 -7.96 4.83 23.08
C VAL A 16 -8.81 3.58 22.86
N GLY A 17 -8.24 2.57 22.22
CA GLY A 17 -8.92 1.33 21.90
C GLY A 17 -9.63 1.31 20.57
N MET A 18 -9.73 2.48 19.94
CA MET A 18 -10.42 2.61 18.66
C MET A 18 -9.61 1.98 17.53
N THR A 19 -10.29 1.34 16.60
CA THR A 19 -9.63 0.80 15.40
C THR A 19 -9.55 1.90 14.36
N VAL A 20 -8.38 2.10 13.81
CA VAL A 20 -8.14 3.10 12.78
C VAL A 20 -7.33 2.47 11.67
N VAL A 21 -7.27 3.13 10.53
CA VAL A 21 -6.51 2.65 9.38
C VAL A 21 -5.46 3.68 9.01
N GLU A 22 -4.25 3.20 8.84
CA GLU A 22 -3.13 4.04 8.48
C GLU A 22 -2.69 3.73 7.06
N PRO A 23 -2.63 4.71 6.16
CA PRO A 23 -2.15 4.45 4.80
C PRO A 23 -0.63 4.44 4.75
N ILE A 24 -0.09 3.39 4.15
CA ILE A 24 1.34 3.30 3.90
C ILE A 24 1.48 3.32 2.40
N GLN A 25 2.18 4.29 1.85
CA GLN A 25 2.28 4.38 0.41
C GLN A 25 3.42 3.55 -0.14
N ILE A 26 3.11 2.75 -1.15
CA ILE A 26 4.12 2.05 -1.91
C ILE A 26 4.51 2.98 -3.06
N VAL A 27 5.80 3.20 -3.21
CA VAL A 27 6.32 4.04 -4.29
C VAL A 27 7.24 3.19 -5.13
N TYR A 28 7.02 3.14 -6.44
CA TYR A 28 7.95 2.45 -7.31
C TYR A 28 8.10 3.23 -8.63
N GLY A 29 9.19 2.91 -9.35
CA GLY A 29 9.54 3.60 -10.55
C GLY A 29 10.41 4.81 -10.23
N TRP A 30 11.10 5.33 -11.25
CA TRP A 30 11.95 6.48 -11.04
C TRP A 30 11.71 7.58 -12.08
N ARG A 31 11.23 7.24 -13.25
CA ARG A 31 10.85 8.26 -14.21
C ARG A 31 9.39 8.63 -14.04
N ARG A 32 8.56 7.60 -13.80
CA ARG A 32 7.17 7.81 -13.59
C ARG A 32 6.91 7.17 -12.25
N ILE A 33 6.69 7.95 -11.25
CA ILE A 33 6.51 7.47 -9.89
C ILE A 33 5.06 7.14 -9.64
N PHE A 34 4.80 5.90 -9.23
CA PHE A 34 3.47 5.45 -8.88
C PHE A 34 3.37 5.31 -7.38
N ARG A 35 2.28 5.80 -6.80
CA ARG A 35 2.04 5.72 -5.37
C ARG A 35 0.71 5.04 -5.14
N TYR A 36 0.73 3.94 -4.40
CA TYR A 36 -0.45 3.17 -4.08
C TYR A 36 -0.52 2.95 -2.58
N PRO A 37 -1.69 3.14 -1.97
CA PRO A 37 -1.77 2.96 -0.51
C PRO A 37 -1.99 1.52 -0.13
N ILE A 38 -1.30 1.10 0.92
CA ILE A 38 -1.63 -0.10 1.65
C ILE A 38 -2.32 0.41 2.91
N TRP A 39 -3.58 0.03 3.10
CA TRP A 39 -4.35 0.48 4.24
C TRP A 39 -4.18 -0.52 5.37
N LYS A 40 -3.49 -0.10 6.44
CA LYS A 40 -3.16 -0.99 7.53
C LYS A 40 -4.01 -0.68 8.74
N LYS A 41 -4.81 -1.67 9.19
CA LYS A 41 -5.61 -1.50 10.39
C LYS A 41 -4.74 -1.60 11.63
N THR A 42 -5.01 -0.74 12.59
CA THR A 42 -4.33 -0.78 13.87
C THR A 42 -5.27 -0.22 14.92
N LYS A 43 -4.87 -0.26 16.17
CA LYS A 43 -5.67 0.32 17.25
C LYS A 43 -4.86 1.36 17.97
N ILE A 44 -5.54 2.32 18.55
CA ILE A 44 -4.89 3.35 19.35
C ILE A 44 -4.64 2.78 20.74
N LYS A 45 -3.38 2.75 21.14
CA LYS A 45 -2.98 2.21 22.42
C LYS A 45 -2.99 3.27 23.51
N ALA A 46 -2.57 4.47 23.20
CA ALA A 46 -2.49 5.56 24.15
C ALA A 46 -2.49 6.90 23.44
N MET A 47 -2.90 7.93 24.16
CA MET A 47 -2.87 9.29 23.62
C MET A 47 -2.51 10.23 24.75
N THR A 48 -1.82 11.33 24.43
CA THR A 48 -1.57 12.37 25.43
C THR A 48 -2.91 13.08 25.72
N PRO A 49 -3.01 13.77 26.84
CA PRO A 49 -4.29 14.39 27.23
C PRO A 49 -4.87 15.32 26.18
N LYS A 50 -4.04 16.01 25.43
CA LYS A 50 -4.52 16.91 24.40
C LYS A 50 -4.59 16.22 23.04
N LYS A 51 -4.35 14.91 23.03
CA LYS A 51 -4.39 14.10 21.81
C LYS A 51 -3.43 14.58 20.72
N MET A 52 -2.32 15.18 21.14
CA MET A 52 -1.32 15.65 20.18
C MET A 52 -0.33 14.54 19.80
N LYS A 53 -0.18 13.52 20.66
CA LYS A 53 0.63 12.35 20.35
C LYS A 53 -0.22 11.13 20.52
N ILE A 54 -0.25 10.30 19.50
CA ILE A 54 -1.09 9.11 19.45
C ILE A 54 -0.19 7.91 19.27
N THR A 55 -0.23 6.97 20.24
CA THR A 55 0.58 5.75 20.16
C THR A 55 -0.30 4.62 19.65
N LEU A 56 0.12 3.97 18.57
CA LEU A 56 -0.58 2.84 18.00
C LEU A 56 -0.10 1.53 18.61
N GLU A 57 -0.88 0.50 18.42
CA GLU A 57 -0.61 -0.80 18.99
C GLU A 57 0.75 -1.37 18.61
N ASN A 58 1.22 -1.05 17.41
CA ASN A 58 2.52 -1.51 16.94
C ASN A 58 3.69 -0.68 17.52
N GLY A 59 3.42 0.26 18.40
CA GLY A 59 4.45 1.10 19.01
C GLY A 59 4.75 2.37 18.26
N TYR A 60 4.18 2.54 17.08
CA TYR A 60 4.42 3.73 16.28
C TYR A 60 3.72 4.93 16.92
N VAL A 61 4.40 6.06 17.02
CA VAL A 61 3.84 7.27 17.60
C VAL A 61 3.62 8.30 16.53
N ILE A 62 2.38 8.81 16.48
CA ILE A 62 2.03 9.84 15.52
C ILE A 62 1.90 11.15 16.27
N GLU A 63 2.55 12.20 15.76
CA GLU A 63 2.38 13.53 16.30
C GLU A 63 1.43 14.28 15.39
N VAL A 64 0.37 14.80 15.96
CA VAL A 64 -0.61 15.56 15.17
C VAL A 64 -0.03 16.92 14.88
N LYS A 65 0.14 17.22 13.60
CA LYS A 65 0.69 18.49 13.20
C LYS A 65 -0.43 19.45 12.91
N LYS A 66 -0.29 20.66 13.36
CA LYS A 66 -1.25 21.70 13.05
C LYS A 66 -0.78 22.44 11.80
N ASP A 67 -1.64 22.44 10.82
CA ASP A 67 -1.43 23.24 9.65
C ASP A 67 -2.16 24.56 9.92
N LEU A 68 -1.92 25.57 9.10
CA LEU A 68 -2.56 26.85 9.26
C LEU A 68 -4.09 26.76 9.26
N TYR A 69 -4.61 25.81 8.52
CA TYR A 69 -6.04 25.71 8.32
C TYR A 69 -6.70 24.46 8.88
N LYS A 70 -5.95 23.46 9.21
CA LYS A 70 -6.53 22.22 9.74
C LYS A 70 -5.48 21.31 10.34
N GLU A 71 -5.93 20.42 11.21
CA GLU A 71 -5.09 19.40 11.78
C GLU A 71 -5.25 18.13 10.97
N LYS A 72 -4.18 17.38 10.79
CA LYS A 72 -4.23 16.11 10.10
C LYS A 72 -3.68 15.02 10.98
N THR A 73 -4.47 13.99 11.18
CA THR A 73 -4.03 12.86 11.98
C THR A 73 -3.42 11.74 11.14
N GLY A 74 -3.77 11.68 9.86
CA GLY A 74 -3.32 10.60 9.00
C GLY A 74 -3.98 9.27 9.32
N LEU A 75 -5.03 9.27 10.13
CA LEU A 75 -5.75 8.06 10.50
C LEU A 75 -7.15 8.11 9.92
N PHE A 76 -7.57 7.02 9.34
CA PHE A 76 -8.83 6.98 8.58
C PHE A 76 -9.79 5.96 9.12
N GLU A 77 -11.05 6.16 8.85
CA GLU A 77 -12.09 5.20 9.15
C GLU A 77 -12.04 4.07 8.13
N PHE A 78 -12.15 2.83 8.61
CA PHE A 78 -12.07 1.67 7.72
C PHE A 78 -13.23 1.66 6.73
N ASP A 79 -12.93 1.29 5.50
CA ASP A 79 -13.95 1.08 4.47
C ASP A 79 -13.56 -0.20 3.72
N HIS A 80 -14.53 -1.02 3.38
CA HIS A 80 -14.26 -2.29 2.72
C HIS A 80 -13.48 -2.15 1.42
N SER A 81 -13.64 -1.04 0.71
CA SER A 81 -12.90 -0.85 -0.53
C SER A 81 -11.40 -0.72 -0.28
N MET A 82 -11.00 -0.39 0.95
CA MET A 82 -9.58 -0.33 1.30
C MET A 82 -8.91 -1.70 1.21
N GLU A 83 -9.67 -2.77 1.44
CA GLU A 83 -9.13 -4.13 1.34
C GLU A 83 -8.73 -4.43 -0.10
N ARG A 84 -9.58 -4.05 -1.04
CA ARG A 84 -9.29 -4.27 -2.46
C ARG A 84 -8.10 -3.41 -2.91
N GLU A 85 -8.08 -2.15 -2.48
CA GLU A 85 -6.99 -1.25 -2.83
C GLU A 85 -5.66 -1.76 -2.29
N THR A 86 -5.67 -2.27 -1.06
CA THR A 86 -4.46 -2.82 -0.45
C THR A 86 -3.99 -4.06 -1.21
N ALA A 87 -4.92 -4.94 -1.57
CA ALA A 87 -4.58 -6.15 -2.31
C ALA A 87 -3.96 -5.80 -3.67
N VAL A 88 -4.52 -4.81 -4.36
CA VAL A 88 -4.00 -4.37 -5.65
C VAL A 88 -2.60 -3.77 -5.48
N ALA A 89 -2.41 -2.93 -4.45
CA ALA A 89 -1.11 -2.31 -4.21
C ALA A 89 -0.04 -3.35 -3.93
N ILE A 90 -0.36 -4.36 -3.12
CA ILE A 90 0.57 -5.44 -2.82
C ILE A 90 0.87 -6.24 -4.08
N ALA A 91 -0.15 -6.51 -4.90
CA ALA A 91 0.05 -7.25 -6.14
C ALA A 91 0.98 -6.50 -7.09
N ILE A 92 0.83 -5.17 -7.19
CA ILE A 92 1.71 -4.37 -8.02
C ILE A 92 3.14 -4.42 -7.50
N GLN A 93 3.32 -4.31 -6.19
CA GLN A 93 4.64 -4.37 -5.58
C GLN A 93 5.30 -5.73 -5.84
N ASP A 94 4.55 -6.81 -5.68
CA ASP A 94 5.07 -8.15 -5.91
C ASP A 94 5.37 -8.38 -7.39
N ALA A 95 4.52 -7.90 -8.28
CA ALA A 95 4.75 -8.05 -9.72
C ALA A 95 6.03 -7.33 -10.12
N TRP A 96 6.27 -6.15 -9.58
CA TRP A 96 7.48 -5.40 -9.87
C TRP A 96 8.71 -6.14 -9.36
N LYS A 97 8.60 -6.73 -8.15
CA LYS A 97 9.67 -7.51 -7.57
C LYS A 97 10.00 -8.74 -8.44
N TYR A 98 8.97 -9.44 -8.91
CA TYR A 98 9.16 -10.60 -9.77
C TYR A 98 9.73 -10.20 -11.12
N GLN A 99 9.29 -9.06 -11.67
CA GLN A 99 9.82 -8.57 -12.93
C GLN A 99 11.32 -8.30 -12.82
N ASN A 100 11.75 -7.70 -11.72
CA ASN A 100 13.16 -7.43 -11.50
C ASN A 100 13.95 -8.73 -11.34
N ALA A 101 13.38 -9.70 -10.64
CA ALA A 101 14.03 -11.00 -10.46
C ALA A 101 14.18 -11.72 -11.80
N ILE A 102 13.16 -11.65 -12.64
CA ILE A 102 13.21 -12.26 -13.97
C ILE A 102 14.29 -11.61 -14.82
N SER A 103 14.43 -10.28 -14.73
CA SER A 103 15.44 -9.57 -15.50
C SER A 103 16.86 -9.98 -15.16
N ALA A 104 17.05 -10.49 -13.96
CA ALA A 104 18.38 -10.92 -13.52
C ALA A 104 18.69 -12.36 -13.90
N LEU A 105 17.74 -13.09 -14.48
CA LEU A 105 17.96 -14.47 -14.84
C LEU A 105 18.69 -14.59 -16.17
N HIS A 106 19.49 -15.65 -16.29
CA HIS A 106 20.18 -15.95 -17.53
C HIS A 106 19.49 -17.15 -18.15
N PHE A 107 18.52 -16.89 -18.99
CA PHE A 107 17.66 -17.96 -19.56
C PHE A 107 18.46 -18.95 -20.38
N GLU A 108 19.54 -18.48 -20.99
CA GLU A 108 20.37 -19.38 -21.81
C GLU A 108 21.08 -20.46 -20.99
N ASN A 109 21.10 -20.29 -19.66
CA ASN A 109 21.74 -21.26 -18.80
C ASN A 109 20.77 -22.32 -18.26
N LEU A 110 19.50 -22.24 -18.62
CA LEU A 110 18.49 -23.19 -18.18
C LEU A 110 18.59 -24.44 -19.06
N ASN A 111 18.22 -25.61 -18.51
CA ASN A 111 18.15 -26.80 -19.32
C ASN A 111 16.96 -26.72 -20.28
N ASP A 112 16.94 -27.60 -21.26
CA ASP A 112 15.96 -27.55 -22.35
C ASP A 112 14.50 -27.56 -21.86
N ASP A 113 14.23 -28.44 -20.91
CA ASP A 113 12.86 -28.55 -20.41
C ASP A 113 12.42 -27.28 -19.65
N ASN A 114 13.33 -26.75 -18.84
CA ASN A 114 13.01 -25.56 -18.05
C ASN A 114 12.84 -24.32 -18.91
N ILE A 115 13.70 -24.15 -19.94
CA ILE A 115 13.55 -22.96 -20.77
C ILE A 115 12.24 -23.02 -21.56
N CYS A 116 11.82 -24.18 -22.01
CA CYS A 116 10.56 -24.32 -22.71
C CYS A 116 9.38 -23.99 -21.79
N ALA A 117 9.41 -24.52 -20.57
CA ALA A 117 8.34 -24.27 -19.59
C ALA A 117 8.28 -22.81 -19.19
N VAL A 118 9.42 -22.17 -18.95
CA VAL A 118 9.48 -20.78 -18.56
C VAL A 118 8.95 -19.89 -19.69
N THR A 119 9.33 -20.20 -20.93
CA THR A 119 8.89 -19.42 -22.08
C THR A 119 7.36 -19.43 -22.21
N GLU A 120 6.77 -20.60 -21.99
CA GLU A 120 5.32 -20.72 -22.03
C GLU A 120 4.67 -19.84 -20.96
N LYS A 121 5.19 -19.89 -19.76
CA LYS A 121 4.64 -19.10 -18.65
C LYS A 121 4.80 -17.61 -18.89
N LEU A 122 5.92 -17.19 -19.41
CA LEU A 122 6.14 -15.77 -19.70
C LEU A 122 5.17 -15.28 -20.77
N LYS A 123 4.92 -16.13 -21.78
CA LYS A 123 3.95 -15.77 -22.80
C LYS A 123 2.56 -15.61 -22.20
N GLU A 124 2.16 -16.51 -21.30
CA GLU A 124 0.85 -16.42 -20.65
C GLU A 124 0.71 -15.11 -19.88
N VAL A 125 1.78 -14.70 -19.19
CA VAL A 125 1.75 -13.45 -18.43
C VAL A 125 1.58 -12.26 -19.37
N ILE A 126 2.31 -12.25 -20.46
CA ILE A 126 2.24 -11.15 -21.42
C ILE A 126 0.85 -11.08 -22.06
N ASP A 127 0.31 -12.22 -22.43
CA ASP A 127 -1.01 -12.28 -23.05
C ASP A 127 -2.09 -11.80 -22.09
N LEU A 128 -1.99 -12.20 -20.82
CA LEU A 128 -2.94 -11.78 -19.81
C LEU A 128 -2.89 -10.26 -19.61
N ALA A 129 -1.69 -9.71 -19.52
CA ALA A 129 -1.53 -8.27 -19.29
C ALA A 129 -2.05 -7.46 -20.48
N LYS A 130 -1.79 -7.92 -21.70
CA LYS A 130 -2.24 -7.21 -22.88
C LYS A 130 -3.71 -7.40 -23.17
N GLY A 131 -4.24 -8.55 -22.79
CA GLY A 131 -5.63 -8.84 -23.03
C GLY A 131 -6.60 -7.87 -22.40
N GLU A 132 -6.16 -7.21 -21.35
CA GLU A 132 -7.01 -6.25 -20.68
C GLU A 132 -7.02 -4.90 -21.37
N GLU A 133 -6.18 -4.69 -22.32
CA GLU A 133 -6.11 -3.43 -23.00
C GLU A 133 -7.13 -3.29 -24.13
N GLU A 134 -7.81 -4.33 -24.44
CA GLU A 134 -8.80 -4.25 -25.51
C GLU A 134 -10.18 -3.76 -25.05
#